data_6f48933d0cae4f47e1b9f858073892c5
#
_entry.id   6f48933d0cae4f47e1b9f858073892c5
#
_cell.length_a   1.000
_cell.length_b   1.000
_cell.length_c   1.000
_cell.angle_alpha   90.00
_cell.angle_beta   90.00
_cell.angle_gamma   90.00
#
_symmetry.space_group_name_H-M   'P 1'
#
loop_
_entity.id
_entity.type
_entity.pdbx_description
1 polymer ?
#
loop_
_entity_poly.entity_id
_entity_poly.type
_entity_poly.pdbx_seq_one_letter_code
_entity_poly.pdbx_strand_id
1 'polypeptide(L)'
;MNKNKKILALKYRPQVFDDLIGQEVLVNTILNAIKNNKVPNAYLFTGIRGIGKTTVARIVAKYLNCSNGIENICQEKLCENCASISESSHIDILEMDAASKTGVDDVRDLIEFSRYGPTTAKYKIFIIDEVHMLSKQAFNALLKTLEEPPEYLKFIFATTEIKKIPITVVSRCQRFDLSRIKSLELFTFLKKIKEKEKGNASDDALNLIVKISEGSVRDALSLLDRALLTLSGDDKIDLSLAQKIFGYFDKSQLIDLFELILN
;
A
#
# COMPACT_ATOMS: atom_id res chain seq x y z
N MET A 1 1.63 -22.75 22.70
CA MET A 1 2.55 -21.76 22.11
C MET A 1 1.80 -21.06 20.97
N ASN A 2 1.44 -19.79 21.16
CA ASN A 2 0.67 -19.01 20.19
C ASN A 2 1.51 -18.80 18.92
N LYS A 3 1.09 -19.40 17.81
CA LYS A 3 1.56 -19.01 16.47
C LYS A 3 1.28 -17.51 16.31
N ASN A 4 2.31 -16.72 16.02
CA ASN A 4 2.27 -15.28 15.79
C ASN A 4 0.98 -14.87 15.07
N LYS A 5 0.04 -14.27 15.82
CA LYS A 5 -1.18 -13.70 15.24
C LYS A 5 -0.74 -12.48 14.43
N LYS A 6 -0.64 -12.63 13.10
CA LYS A 6 -0.33 -11.49 12.22
C LYS A 6 -1.43 -10.45 12.37
N ILE A 7 -1.07 -9.19 12.51
CA ILE A 7 -1.97 -8.02 12.49
C ILE A 7 -2.84 -8.09 11.24
N LEU A 8 -4.14 -7.77 11.34
CA LEU A 8 -5.09 -7.87 10.23
C LEU A 8 -4.63 -7.14 8.97
N ALA A 9 -4.02 -5.97 9.12
CA ALA A 9 -3.46 -5.19 8.00
C ALA A 9 -2.35 -5.93 7.21
N LEU A 10 -1.64 -6.86 7.83
CA LEU A 10 -0.65 -7.72 7.17
C LEU A 10 -1.29 -9.02 6.66
N LYS A 11 -2.22 -9.61 7.43
CA LYS A 11 -2.92 -10.85 7.08
C LYS A 11 -3.77 -10.72 5.82
N TYR A 12 -4.46 -9.58 5.69
CA TYR A 12 -5.36 -9.27 4.56
C TYR A 12 -4.74 -8.32 3.53
N ARG A 13 -3.41 -8.27 3.48
CA ARG A 13 -2.72 -7.47 2.46
C ARG A 13 -2.95 -8.10 1.09
N PRO A 14 -3.51 -7.35 0.11
CA PRO A 14 -3.74 -7.85 -1.24
C PRO A 14 -2.48 -8.45 -1.87
N GLN A 15 -2.66 -9.58 -2.56
CA GLN A 15 -1.57 -10.30 -3.22
C GLN A 15 -1.66 -10.24 -4.75
N VAL A 16 -2.84 -9.97 -5.27
CA VAL A 16 -3.15 -9.80 -6.70
C VAL A 16 -4.04 -8.57 -6.89
N PHE A 17 -4.18 -8.13 -8.14
CA PHE A 17 -5.02 -6.96 -8.45
C PHE A 17 -6.49 -7.18 -8.12
N ASP A 18 -7.00 -8.40 -8.23
CA ASP A 18 -8.40 -8.75 -7.93
C ASP A 18 -8.77 -8.56 -6.45
N ASP A 19 -7.78 -8.58 -5.57
CA ASP A 19 -7.97 -8.32 -4.14
C ASP A 19 -8.02 -6.83 -3.79
N LEU A 20 -7.67 -5.94 -4.74
CA LEU A 20 -7.68 -4.50 -4.49
C LEU A 20 -9.12 -3.97 -4.54
N ILE A 21 -9.46 -3.11 -3.60
CA ILE A 21 -10.75 -2.44 -3.55
C ILE A 21 -10.64 -0.99 -4.02
N GLY A 22 -11.61 -0.52 -4.79
CA GLY A 22 -11.78 0.88 -5.19
C GLY A 22 -10.70 1.43 -6.12
N GLN A 23 -9.95 0.57 -6.84
CA GLN A 23 -8.86 0.99 -7.72
C GLN A 23 -8.99 0.41 -9.15
N GLU A 24 -10.21 0.14 -9.61
CA GLU A 24 -10.48 -0.61 -10.85
C GLU A 24 -9.86 0.07 -12.09
N VAL A 25 -9.94 1.41 -12.19
CA VAL A 25 -9.40 2.17 -13.33
C VAL A 25 -7.88 2.03 -13.40
N LEU A 26 -7.21 2.15 -12.24
CA LEU A 26 -5.76 1.99 -12.14
C LEU A 26 -5.34 0.57 -12.54
N VAL A 27 -6.03 -0.44 -11.99
CA VAL A 27 -5.77 -1.86 -12.27
C VAL A 27 -5.90 -2.14 -13.76
N ASN A 28 -7.03 -1.75 -14.38
CA ASN A 28 -7.28 -1.96 -15.80
C ASN A 28 -6.22 -1.27 -16.68
N THR A 29 -5.82 -0.05 -16.32
CA THR A 29 -4.79 0.69 -17.06
C THR A 29 -3.44 -0.03 -17.03
N ILE A 30 -3.02 -0.49 -15.83
CA ILE A 30 -1.75 -1.21 -15.67
C ILE A 30 -1.80 -2.55 -16.40
N LEU A 31 -2.86 -3.34 -16.23
CA LEU A 31 -3.02 -4.63 -16.92
C LEU A 31 -2.99 -4.48 -18.44
N ASN A 32 -3.68 -3.47 -18.98
CA ASN A 32 -3.66 -3.19 -20.40
C ASN A 32 -2.27 -2.77 -20.91
N ALA A 33 -1.54 -1.97 -20.14
CA ALA A 33 -0.16 -1.61 -20.47
C ALA A 33 0.75 -2.83 -20.54
N ILE A 34 0.63 -3.73 -19.55
CA ILE A 34 1.44 -4.95 -19.50
C ILE A 34 1.06 -5.92 -20.65
N LYS A 35 -0.24 -6.15 -20.90
CA LYS A 35 -0.72 -7.02 -21.99
C LYS A 35 -0.27 -6.53 -23.37
N ASN A 36 -0.26 -5.22 -23.58
CA ASN A 36 0.17 -4.60 -24.84
C ASN A 36 1.70 -4.41 -24.94
N ASN A 37 2.46 -4.94 -24.00
CA ASN A 37 3.93 -4.79 -23.91
C ASN A 37 4.39 -3.32 -23.88
N LYS A 38 3.55 -2.41 -23.34
CA LYS A 38 3.83 -0.98 -23.16
C LYS A 38 4.12 -0.67 -21.70
N VAL A 39 5.05 -1.41 -21.11
CA VAL A 39 5.44 -1.27 -19.71
C VAL A 39 6.29 0.00 -19.55
N PRO A 40 5.87 1.00 -18.73
CA PRO A 40 6.68 2.18 -18.48
C PRO A 40 7.96 1.83 -17.73
N ASN A 41 8.99 2.67 -17.89
CA ASN A 41 10.25 2.49 -17.16
C ASN A 41 10.16 2.97 -15.71
N ALA A 42 9.26 3.93 -15.43
CA ALA A 42 9.03 4.42 -14.09
C ALA A 42 7.54 4.62 -13.82
N TYR A 43 7.06 4.06 -12.73
CA TYR A 43 5.73 4.26 -12.15
C TYR A 43 5.82 5.25 -10.99
N LEU A 44 4.83 6.10 -10.83
CA LEU A 44 4.69 6.97 -9.67
C LEU A 44 3.30 6.82 -9.06
N PHE A 45 3.21 6.10 -7.95
CA PHE A 45 1.97 5.93 -7.18
C PHE A 45 1.81 7.04 -6.15
N THR A 46 0.72 7.80 -6.22
CA THR A 46 0.39 8.86 -5.28
C THR A 46 -0.89 8.56 -4.53
N GLY A 47 -1.08 9.12 -3.36
CA GLY A 47 -2.28 8.94 -2.55
C GLY A 47 -2.01 9.02 -1.05
N ILE A 48 -3.07 9.05 -0.25
CA ILE A 48 -2.95 9.14 1.20
C ILE A 48 -2.20 7.94 1.80
N ARG A 49 -1.71 8.11 3.03
CA ARG A 49 -1.10 7.01 3.77
C ARG A 49 -2.11 5.88 3.98
N GLY A 50 -1.64 4.63 3.89
CA GLY A 50 -2.48 3.45 4.16
C GLY A 50 -3.46 3.06 3.04
N ILE A 51 -3.46 3.76 1.88
CA ILE A 51 -4.31 3.43 0.74
C ILE A 51 -3.85 2.19 -0.04
N GLY A 52 -2.60 1.76 0.15
CA GLY A 52 -2.06 0.57 -0.51
C GLY A 52 -1.02 0.85 -1.60
N LYS A 53 -0.38 2.02 -1.66
CA LYS A 53 0.65 2.36 -2.67
C LYS A 53 1.75 1.30 -2.78
N THR A 54 2.40 0.96 -1.67
CA THR A 54 3.45 -0.06 -1.62
C THR A 54 2.92 -1.46 -1.93
N THR A 55 1.65 -1.74 -1.61
CA THR A 55 0.98 -3.00 -1.97
C THR A 55 0.80 -3.10 -3.48
N VAL A 56 0.29 -2.05 -4.12
CA VAL A 56 0.16 -1.97 -5.59
C VAL A 56 1.54 -2.10 -6.24
N ALA A 57 2.57 -1.43 -5.72
CA ALA A 57 3.94 -1.55 -6.21
C ALA A 57 4.43 -3.01 -6.24
N ARG A 58 4.22 -3.75 -5.16
CA ARG A 58 4.60 -5.18 -5.09
C ARG A 58 3.75 -6.05 -6.03
N ILE A 59 2.45 -5.76 -6.16
CA ILE A 59 1.59 -6.48 -7.10
C ILE A 59 2.07 -6.24 -8.54
N VAL A 60 2.37 -5.01 -8.92
CA VAL A 60 2.95 -4.70 -10.25
C VAL A 60 4.25 -5.47 -10.46
N ALA A 61 5.14 -5.51 -9.46
CA ALA A 61 6.38 -6.27 -9.55
C ALA A 61 6.14 -7.77 -9.76
N LYS A 62 5.11 -8.35 -9.13
CA LYS A 62 4.69 -9.74 -9.36
C LYS A 62 4.20 -9.96 -10.78
N TYR A 63 3.31 -9.08 -11.28
CA TYR A 63 2.77 -9.22 -12.64
C TYR A 63 3.85 -9.09 -13.71
N LEU A 64 4.89 -8.29 -13.48
CA LEU A 64 6.01 -8.13 -14.38
C LEU A 64 6.98 -9.32 -14.37
N ASN A 65 7.12 -10.02 -13.22
CA ASN A 65 8.14 -11.05 -12.99
C ASN A 65 7.58 -12.43 -12.65
N CYS A 66 6.26 -12.64 -12.77
CA CYS A 66 5.69 -13.97 -12.54
C CYS A 66 6.17 -14.98 -13.60
N SER A 67 6.67 -16.11 -13.15
CA SER A 67 7.14 -17.17 -14.06
C SER A 67 6.02 -17.81 -14.89
N ASN A 68 4.76 -17.74 -14.40
CA ASN A 68 3.58 -18.28 -15.11
C ASN A 68 2.98 -17.30 -16.12
N GLY A 69 3.55 -16.08 -16.22
CA GLY A 69 3.04 -15.03 -17.10
C GLY A 69 1.82 -14.29 -16.52
N ILE A 70 1.36 -13.29 -17.28
CA ILE A 70 0.31 -12.34 -16.83
C ILE A 70 -1.07 -13.00 -16.75
N GLU A 71 -1.36 -13.89 -17.69
CA GLU A 71 -2.68 -14.53 -17.79
C GLU A 71 -2.91 -15.57 -16.69
N ASN A 72 -1.82 -16.16 -16.19
CA ASN A 72 -1.82 -17.20 -15.16
C ASN A 72 -1.09 -16.75 -13.90
N ILE A 73 -1.33 -15.48 -13.48
CA ILE A 73 -0.70 -14.97 -12.26
C ILE A 73 -0.98 -15.87 -11.05
N CYS A 74 0.05 -16.10 -10.25
CA CYS A 74 -0.06 -16.94 -9.08
C CYS A 74 -1.00 -16.35 -8.02
N GLN A 75 -2.08 -17.05 -7.70
CA GLN A 75 -3.01 -16.66 -6.61
C GLN A 75 -2.76 -17.51 -5.36
N GLU A 76 -2.99 -18.82 -5.42
CA GLU A 76 -2.86 -19.74 -4.28
C GLU A 76 -1.48 -20.41 -4.21
N LYS A 77 -0.99 -20.93 -5.34
CA LYS A 77 0.36 -21.53 -5.43
C LYS A 77 1.31 -20.54 -6.04
N LEU A 78 2.10 -19.89 -5.20
CA LEU A 78 3.09 -18.92 -5.65
C LEU A 78 4.26 -19.61 -6.32
N CYS A 79 4.69 -19.11 -7.49
CA CYS A 79 6.00 -19.46 -8.05
C CYS A 79 7.10 -18.84 -7.17
N GLU A 80 8.34 -19.26 -7.35
CA GLU A 80 9.47 -18.80 -6.55
C GLU A 80 9.62 -17.28 -6.57
N ASN A 81 9.49 -16.64 -7.74
CA ASN A 81 9.53 -15.20 -7.87
C ASN A 81 8.38 -14.52 -7.08
N CYS A 82 7.13 -14.98 -7.24
CA CYS A 82 6.00 -14.41 -6.54
C CYS A 82 6.07 -14.58 -5.02
N ALA A 83 6.61 -15.71 -4.54
CA ALA A 83 6.81 -15.97 -3.12
C ALA A 83 7.83 -14.99 -2.53
N SER A 84 9.03 -14.91 -3.13
CA SER A 84 10.11 -14.03 -2.66
C SER A 84 9.74 -12.54 -2.75
N ILE A 85 8.98 -12.12 -3.79
CA ILE A 85 8.44 -10.74 -3.88
C ILE A 85 7.47 -10.46 -2.73
N SER A 86 6.59 -11.41 -2.39
CA SER A 86 5.64 -11.24 -1.28
C SER A 86 6.35 -11.06 0.05
N GLU A 87 7.48 -11.72 0.24
CA GLU A 87 8.33 -11.67 1.44
C GLU A 87 9.37 -10.55 1.42
N SER A 88 9.42 -9.74 0.34
CA SER A 88 10.42 -8.68 0.13
C SER A 88 11.87 -9.19 0.18
N SER A 89 12.10 -10.41 -0.30
CA SER A 89 13.40 -11.11 -0.28
C SER A 89 13.95 -11.43 -1.68
N HIS A 90 13.30 -10.93 -2.75
CA HIS A 90 13.70 -11.22 -4.12
C HIS A 90 14.96 -10.46 -4.52
N ILE A 91 15.96 -11.16 -5.09
CA ILE A 91 17.27 -10.61 -5.44
C ILE A 91 17.20 -9.49 -6.49
N ASP A 92 16.28 -9.58 -7.46
CA ASP A 92 16.13 -8.59 -8.54
C ASP A 92 15.08 -7.50 -8.22
N ILE A 93 14.44 -7.55 -7.03
CA ILE A 93 13.45 -6.55 -6.62
C ILE A 93 13.88 -5.95 -5.29
N LEU A 94 14.44 -4.77 -5.37
CA LEU A 94 14.90 -4.04 -4.20
C LEU A 94 13.82 -3.07 -3.72
N GLU A 95 13.43 -3.22 -2.48
CA GLU A 95 12.49 -2.31 -1.81
C GLU A 95 13.23 -1.45 -0.79
N MET A 96 13.12 -0.14 -0.93
CA MET A 96 13.71 0.86 -0.05
C MET A 96 12.64 1.81 0.46
N ASP A 97 12.64 2.06 1.76
CA ASP A 97 11.87 3.14 2.37
C ASP A 97 12.76 4.38 2.49
N ALA A 98 12.42 5.41 1.71
CA ALA A 98 13.15 6.66 1.71
C ALA A 98 13.02 7.45 3.03
N ALA A 99 12.08 7.10 3.91
CA ALA A 99 12.02 7.70 5.25
C ALA A 99 13.17 7.21 6.15
N SER A 100 13.69 6.01 5.91
CA SER A 100 14.82 5.44 6.66
C SER A 100 16.16 5.59 5.94
N LYS A 101 16.14 5.74 4.61
CA LYS A 101 17.32 5.84 3.74
C LYS A 101 17.19 7.05 2.81
N THR A 102 17.57 8.21 3.30
CA THR A 102 17.42 9.51 2.58
C THR A 102 18.66 9.93 1.83
N GLY A 103 19.78 9.23 2.05
CA GLY A 103 21.11 9.62 1.59
C GLY A 103 21.33 9.46 0.09
N VAL A 104 22.26 10.24 -0.44
CA VAL A 104 22.67 10.09 -1.84
C VAL A 104 23.46 8.80 -2.05
N ASP A 105 24.15 8.31 -1.04
CA ASP A 105 24.96 7.09 -1.15
C ASP A 105 24.07 5.85 -1.25
N ASP A 106 22.97 5.77 -0.48
CA ASP A 106 21.97 4.71 -0.63
C ASP A 106 21.43 4.60 -2.08
N VAL A 107 21.20 5.76 -2.70
CA VAL A 107 20.72 5.83 -4.08
C VAL A 107 21.81 5.49 -5.09
N ARG A 108 23.07 5.89 -4.83
CA ARG A 108 24.23 5.53 -5.67
C ARG A 108 24.43 4.01 -5.68
N ASP A 109 24.30 3.35 -4.54
CA ASP A 109 24.39 1.89 -4.44
C ASP A 109 23.30 1.22 -5.29
N LEU A 110 22.06 1.74 -5.27
CA LEU A 110 20.98 1.26 -6.14
C LEU A 110 21.32 1.46 -7.63
N ILE A 111 21.87 2.62 -8.01
CA ILE A 111 22.25 2.92 -9.38
C ILE A 111 23.41 2.00 -9.83
N GLU A 112 24.38 1.74 -8.98
CA GLU A 112 25.46 0.81 -9.28
C GLU A 112 24.93 -0.59 -9.48
N PHE A 113 24.04 -1.05 -8.58
CA PHE A 113 23.38 -2.34 -8.71
C PHE A 113 22.50 -2.43 -9.97
N SER A 114 21.97 -1.30 -10.46
CA SER A 114 21.17 -1.26 -11.69
C SER A 114 21.96 -1.59 -12.97
N ARG A 115 23.28 -1.46 -12.94
CA ARG A 115 24.14 -1.73 -14.09
C ARG A 115 24.25 -3.23 -14.44
N TYR A 116 23.95 -4.07 -13.45
CA TYR A 116 23.91 -5.53 -13.66
C TYR A 116 22.49 -5.93 -14.03
N GLY A 117 22.35 -6.76 -15.06
CA GLY A 117 21.05 -7.30 -15.46
C GLY A 117 20.38 -8.12 -14.35
N PRO A 118 19.09 -8.47 -14.51
CA PRO A 118 18.39 -9.33 -13.56
C PRO A 118 19.01 -10.74 -13.58
N THR A 119 18.96 -11.41 -12.43
CA THR A 119 19.56 -12.75 -12.25
C THR A 119 18.55 -13.85 -12.49
N THR A 120 17.33 -13.71 -11.96
CA THR A 120 16.28 -14.75 -11.99
C THR A 120 14.97 -14.26 -12.58
N ALA A 121 14.73 -12.95 -12.55
CA ALA A 121 13.50 -12.33 -13.02
C ALA A 121 13.63 -11.75 -14.44
N LYS A 122 12.51 -11.39 -15.06
CA LYS A 122 12.50 -10.69 -16.36
C LYS A 122 12.97 -9.24 -16.22
N TYR A 123 12.55 -8.57 -15.16
CA TYR A 123 12.87 -7.18 -14.89
C TYR A 123 13.54 -7.03 -13.52
N LYS A 124 14.54 -6.17 -13.47
CA LYS A 124 15.08 -5.63 -12.23
C LYS A 124 14.21 -4.46 -11.81
N ILE A 125 13.65 -4.49 -10.58
CA ILE A 125 12.67 -3.50 -10.14
C ILE A 125 13.15 -2.85 -8.84
N PHE A 126 13.16 -1.53 -8.81
CA PHE A 126 13.40 -0.75 -7.61
C PHE A 126 12.11 -0.11 -7.13
N ILE A 127 11.65 -0.52 -5.96
CA ILE A 127 10.50 0.05 -5.27
C ILE A 127 11.03 1.03 -4.23
N ILE A 128 10.72 2.32 -4.39
CA ILE A 128 11.12 3.37 -3.44
C ILE A 128 9.85 3.96 -2.83
N ASP A 129 9.60 3.58 -1.58
CA ASP A 129 8.46 4.10 -0.81
C ASP A 129 8.80 5.44 -0.18
N GLU A 130 7.78 6.28 -0.02
CA GLU A 130 7.87 7.67 0.46
C GLU A 130 9.01 8.47 -0.21
N VAL A 131 9.12 8.31 -1.54
CA VAL A 131 10.24 8.85 -2.35
C VAL A 131 10.46 10.35 -2.16
N HIS A 132 9.45 11.12 -1.73
CA HIS A 132 9.55 12.55 -1.42
C HIS A 132 10.50 12.86 -0.25
N MET A 133 10.91 11.85 0.52
CA MET A 133 11.89 11.99 1.61
C MET A 133 13.34 11.97 1.13
N LEU A 134 13.59 11.62 -0.14
CA LEU A 134 14.93 11.65 -0.71
C LEU A 134 15.50 13.08 -0.75
N SER A 135 16.79 13.21 -0.54
CA SER A 135 17.49 14.47 -0.69
C SER A 135 17.50 14.93 -2.16
N LYS A 136 17.67 16.25 -2.40
CA LYS A 136 17.83 16.79 -3.76
C LYS A 136 18.99 16.15 -4.52
N GLN A 137 20.06 15.82 -3.82
CA GLN A 137 21.24 15.17 -4.40
C GLN A 137 20.93 13.74 -4.83
N ALA A 138 20.13 13.00 -4.04
CA ALA A 138 19.67 11.66 -4.36
C ALA A 138 18.76 11.67 -5.60
N PHE A 139 17.81 12.62 -5.71
CA PHE A 139 17.01 12.79 -6.92
C PHE A 139 17.87 13.10 -8.15
N ASN A 140 18.85 13.99 -8.03
CA ASN A 140 19.76 14.31 -9.15
C ASN A 140 20.56 13.08 -9.61
N ALA A 141 21.00 12.23 -8.68
CA ALA A 141 21.68 10.99 -9.02
C ALA A 141 20.78 10.03 -9.84
N LEU A 142 19.48 9.97 -9.55
CA LEU A 142 18.53 9.13 -10.28
C LEU A 142 18.22 9.63 -11.70
N LEU A 143 18.33 10.93 -11.97
CA LEU A 143 17.87 11.53 -13.24
C LEU A 143 18.49 10.87 -14.45
N LYS A 144 19.81 10.63 -14.47
CA LYS A 144 20.49 10.00 -15.61
C LYS A 144 19.93 8.61 -15.92
N THR A 145 19.68 7.81 -14.88
CA THR A 145 19.15 6.46 -15.03
C THR A 145 17.66 6.47 -15.42
N LEU A 146 16.91 7.52 -15.02
CA LEU A 146 15.52 7.70 -15.41
C LEU A 146 15.37 8.20 -16.86
N GLU A 147 16.37 8.93 -17.37
CA GLU A 147 16.39 9.41 -18.77
C GLU A 147 16.69 8.30 -19.75
N GLU A 148 17.70 7.49 -19.44
CA GLU A 148 18.19 6.41 -20.29
C GLU A 148 18.26 5.09 -19.49
N PRO A 149 17.11 4.53 -19.05
CA PRO A 149 17.11 3.31 -18.26
C PRO A 149 17.42 2.11 -19.17
N PRO A 150 18.20 1.12 -18.68
CA PRO A 150 18.28 -0.17 -19.35
C PRO A 150 16.88 -0.79 -19.52
N GLU A 151 16.63 -1.52 -20.60
CA GLU A 151 15.30 -2.10 -20.91
C GLU A 151 14.75 -2.98 -19.77
N TYR A 152 15.64 -3.70 -19.10
CA TYR A 152 15.31 -4.58 -18.00
C TYR A 152 15.03 -3.85 -16.68
N LEU A 153 15.36 -2.56 -16.57
CA LEU A 153 15.21 -1.81 -15.32
C LEU A 153 13.85 -1.10 -15.24
N LYS A 154 13.18 -1.25 -14.12
CA LYS A 154 11.93 -0.55 -13.83
C LYS A 154 11.98 0.11 -12.45
N PHE A 155 11.48 1.32 -12.37
CA PHE A 155 11.31 2.05 -11.11
C PHE A 155 9.85 2.08 -10.71
N ILE A 156 9.58 1.92 -9.43
CA ILE A 156 8.24 2.10 -8.85
C ILE A 156 8.38 3.01 -7.63
N PHE A 157 7.96 4.25 -7.80
CA PHE A 157 7.94 5.25 -6.75
C PHE A 157 6.58 5.30 -6.07
N ALA A 158 6.56 5.42 -4.76
CA ALA A 158 5.36 5.67 -3.99
C ALA A 158 5.53 6.93 -3.13
N THR A 159 4.49 7.76 -3.03
CA THR A 159 4.55 9.00 -2.26
C THR A 159 3.19 9.41 -1.72
N THR A 160 3.19 10.05 -0.55
CA THR A 160 2.05 10.78 -0.01
C THR A 160 2.06 12.25 -0.44
N GLU A 161 3.21 12.78 -0.86
CA GLU A 161 3.43 14.22 -1.13
C GLU A 161 4.08 14.47 -2.49
N ILE A 162 3.29 14.42 -3.55
CA ILE A 162 3.80 14.62 -4.93
C ILE A 162 4.46 15.99 -5.13
N LYS A 163 3.99 17.02 -4.43
CA LYS A 163 4.51 18.40 -4.55
C LYS A 163 5.97 18.54 -4.11
N LYS A 164 6.49 17.61 -3.30
CA LYS A 164 7.88 17.59 -2.85
C LYS A 164 8.82 16.91 -3.84
N ILE A 165 8.30 16.21 -4.87
CA ILE A 165 9.12 15.54 -5.87
C ILE A 165 9.47 16.55 -6.98
N PRO A 166 10.74 16.61 -7.42
CA PRO A 166 11.15 17.47 -8.53
C PRO A 166 10.35 17.14 -9.80
N ILE A 167 9.88 18.18 -10.50
CA ILE A 167 9.10 18.03 -11.73
C ILE A 167 9.86 17.24 -12.80
N THR A 168 11.20 17.35 -12.81
CA THR A 168 12.09 16.60 -13.69
C THR A 168 12.01 15.10 -13.52
N VAL A 169 11.70 14.61 -12.30
CA VAL A 169 11.47 13.21 -12.00
C VAL A 169 10.04 12.83 -12.37
N VAL A 170 9.05 13.65 -11.95
CA VAL A 170 7.63 13.40 -12.22
C VAL A 170 7.34 13.29 -13.73
N SER A 171 7.97 14.13 -14.55
CA SER A 171 7.77 14.13 -16.02
C SER A 171 8.28 12.86 -16.72
N ARG A 172 9.12 12.06 -16.06
CA ARG A 172 9.67 10.79 -16.57
C ARG A 172 8.95 9.56 -16.03
N CYS A 173 7.95 9.78 -15.17
CA CYS A 173 7.16 8.71 -14.57
C CYS A 173 5.76 8.65 -15.16
N GLN A 174 5.22 7.46 -15.31
CA GLN A 174 3.78 7.30 -15.50
C GLN A 174 3.12 7.39 -14.12
N ARG A 175 2.32 8.45 -13.92
CA ARG A 175 1.66 8.73 -12.66
C ARG A 175 0.33 8.01 -12.56
N PHE A 176 0.07 7.48 -11.36
CA PHE A 176 -1.18 6.85 -10.96
C PHE A 176 -1.59 7.37 -9.59
N ASP A 177 -2.77 7.98 -9.53
CA ASP A 177 -3.32 8.54 -8.29
C ASP A 177 -4.29 7.53 -7.67
N LEU A 178 -3.94 6.96 -6.52
CA LEU A 178 -4.80 6.06 -5.77
C LEU A 178 -5.89 6.87 -5.05
N SER A 179 -7.13 6.52 -5.31
CA SER A 179 -8.30 7.19 -4.73
C SER A 179 -8.61 6.65 -3.34
N ARG A 180 -9.13 7.52 -2.46
CA ARG A 180 -9.71 7.08 -1.18
C ARG A 180 -10.82 6.07 -1.45
N ILE A 181 -10.86 5.00 -0.65
CA ILE A 181 -11.91 4.00 -0.78
C ILE A 181 -13.24 4.60 -0.31
N LYS A 182 -14.29 4.37 -1.10
CA LYS A 182 -15.63 4.85 -0.75
C LYS A 182 -16.13 4.16 0.51
N SER A 183 -16.86 4.90 1.35
CA SER A 183 -17.32 4.40 2.65
C SER A 183 -18.10 3.08 2.53
N LEU A 184 -18.95 2.94 1.52
CA LEU A 184 -19.73 1.71 1.29
C LEU A 184 -18.85 0.50 0.94
N GLU A 185 -17.86 0.70 0.08
CA GLU A 185 -16.92 -0.35 -0.32
C GLU A 185 -16.06 -0.79 0.88
N LEU A 186 -15.56 0.18 1.65
CA LEU A 186 -14.76 -0.07 2.85
C LEU A 186 -15.58 -0.78 3.93
N PHE A 187 -16.84 -0.36 4.15
CA PHE A 187 -17.76 -1.02 5.07
C PHE A 187 -18.00 -2.50 4.68
N THR A 188 -18.30 -2.74 3.42
CA THR A 188 -18.53 -4.10 2.90
C THR A 188 -17.28 -4.97 3.07
N PHE A 189 -16.11 -4.39 2.84
CA PHE A 189 -14.84 -5.08 3.06
C PHE A 189 -14.62 -5.42 4.53
N LEU A 190 -14.79 -4.46 5.45
CA LEU A 190 -14.65 -4.70 6.89
C LEU A 190 -15.63 -5.75 7.42
N LYS A 191 -16.86 -5.75 6.91
CA LYS A 191 -17.88 -6.76 7.26
C LYS A 191 -17.42 -8.17 6.87
N LYS A 192 -16.89 -8.35 5.66
CA LYS A 192 -16.31 -9.64 5.22
C LYS A 192 -15.12 -10.07 6.11
N ILE A 193 -14.25 -9.14 6.48
CA ILE A 193 -13.11 -9.44 7.36
C ILE A 193 -13.58 -9.82 8.76
N LYS A 194 -14.53 -9.08 9.33
CA LYS A 194 -15.14 -9.39 10.63
C LYS A 194 -15.69 -10.82 10.66
N GLU A 195 -16.42 -11.23 9.60
CA GLU A 195 -16.97 -12.58 9.48
C GLU A 195 -15.87 -13.65 9.40
N LYS A 196 -14.81 -13.41 8.59
CA LYS A 196 -13.67 -14.33 8.48
C LYS A 196 -12.91 -14.50 9.81
N GLU A 197 -12.82 -13.44 10.60
CA GLU A 197 -12.18 -13.47 11.94
C GLU A 197 -13.12 -13.91 13.05
N LYS A 198 -14.38 -14.23 12.72
CA LYS A 198 -15.44 -14.58 13.70
C LYS A 198 -15.61 -13.50 14.77
N GLY A 199 -15.39 -12.25 14.38
CA GLY A 199 -15.49 -11.09 15.27
C GLY A 199 -16.94 -10.68 15.50
N ASN A 200 -17.27 -10.22 16.71
CA ASN A 200 -18.59 -9.75 17.07
C ASN A 200 -18.63 -8.23 17.19
N ALA A 201 -18.81 -7.51 16.07
CA ALA A 201 -18.95 -6.06 16.03
C ALA A 201 -20.27 -5.66 15.37
N SER A 202 -20.94 -4.62 15.89
CA SER A 202 -22.16 -4.08 15.30
C SER A 202 -21.84 -3.33 13.99
N ASP A 203 -22.85 -3.19 13.14
CA ASP A 203 -22.71 -2.42 11.90
C ASP A 203 -22.42 -0.92 12.20
N ASP A 204 -22.95 -0.38 13.31
CA ASP A 204 -22.66 0.99 13.76
C ASP A 204 -21.19 1.17 14.19
N ALA A 205 -20.63 0.18 14.88
CA ALA A 205 -19.20 0.20 15.21
C ALA A 205 -18.33 0.12 13.95
N LEU A 206 -18.70 -0.68 12.95
CA LEU A 206 -18.00 -0.73 11.67
C LEU A 206 -18.12 0.60 10.91
N ASN A 207 -19.29 1.24 10.92
CA ASN A 207 -19.48 2.57 10.32
C ASN A 207 -18.61 3.63 10.99
N LEU A 208 -18.43 3.56 12.30
CA LEU A 208 -17.52 4.45 13.02
C LEU A 208 -16.06 4.23 12.57
N ILE A 209 -15.62 2.97 12.43
CA ILE A 209 -14.29 2.64 11.90
C ILE A 209 -14.10 3.20 10.50
N VAL A 210 -15.07 3.03 9.61
CA VAL A 210 -15.04 3.59 8.24
C VAL A 210 -14.89 5.11 8.26
N LYS A 211 -15.63 5.79 9.14
CA LYS A 211 -15.60 7.24 9.29
C LYS A 211 -14.21 7.73 9.76
N ILE A 212 -13.64 7.08 10.78
CA ILE A 212 -12.34 7.48 11.36
C ILE A 212 -11.20 7.19 10.39
N SER A 213 -11.27 6.10 9.62
CA SER A 213 -10.21 5.70 8.68
C SER A 213 -10.13 6.55 7.41
N GLU A 214 -11.11 7.41 7.13
CA GLU A 214 -11.14 8.35 6.02
C GLU A 214 -10.78 7.72 4.65
N GLY A 215 -11.15 6.46 4.42
CA GLY A 215 -10.87 5.73 3.20
C GLY A 215 -9.50 5.05 3.15
N SER A 216 -8.75 5.03 4.26
CA SER A 216 -7.50 4.27 4.41
C SER A 216 -7.80 2.83 4.82
N VAL A 217 -7.49 1.86 3.95
CA VAL A 217 -7.70 0.43 4.23
C VAL A 217 -6.86 -0.06 5.40
N ARG A 218 -5.60 0.39 5.47
CA ARG A 218 -4.67 -0.01 6.54
C ARG A 218 -5.16 0.47 7.90
N ASP A 219 -5.62 1.71 7.98
CA ASP A 219 -6.08 2.28 9.24
C ASP A 219 -7.40 1.62 9.66
N ALA A 220 -8.32 1.37 8.71
CA ALA A 220 -9.55 0.65 8.96
C ALA A 220 -9.30 -0.77 9.52
N LEU A 221 -8.38 -1.52 8.92
CA LEU A 221 -8.00 -2.85 9.42
C LEU A 221 -7.30 -2.79 10.79
N SER A 222 -6.47 -1.77 11.02
CA SER A 222 -5.79 -1.59 12.31
C SER A 222 -6.78 -1.24 13.43
N LEU A 223 -7.79 -0.40 13.13
CA LEU A 223 -8.87 -0.09 14.07
C LEU A 223 -9.74 -1.32 14.36
N LEU A 224 -10.10 -2.09 13.31
CA LEU A 224 -10.85 -3.33 13.49
C LEU A 224 -10.07 -4.33 14.34
N ASP A 225 -8.78 -4.53 14.07
CA ASP A 225 -7.92 -5.43 14.84
C ASP A 225 -7.87 -5.03 16.32
N ARG A 226 -7.64 -3.73 16.59
CA ARG A 226 -7.66 -3.19 17.95
C ARG A 226 -9.00 -3.43 18.65
N ALA A 227 -10.11 -3.22 17.95
CA ALA A 227 -11.44 -3.45 18.49
C ALA A 227 -11.64 -4.93 18.85
N LEU A 228 -11.33 -5.84 17.91
CA LEU A 228 -11.47 -7.29 18.13
C LEU A 228 -10.57 -7.83 19.23
N LEU A 229 -9.38 -7.26 19.44
CA LEU A 229 -8.47 -7.62 20.52
C LEU A 229 -8.97 -7.18 21.91
N THR A 230 -9.84 -6.18 21.97
CA THR A 230 -10.39 -5.66 23.25
C THR A 230 -11.52 -6.55 23.79
N LEU A 231 -12.10 -7.42 22.95
CA LEU A 231 -13.17 -8.33 23.37
C LEU A 231 -12.65 -9.44 24.28
N SER A 232 -13.36 -9.69 25.36
CA SER A 232 -13.20 -10.83 26.25
C SER A 232 -14.43 -11.73 26.14
N GLY A 233 -14.27 -12.91 25.53
CA GLY A 233 -15.38 -13.86 25.38
C GLY A 233 -16.38 -13.51 24.28
N ASP A 234 -17.68 -13.66 24.55
CA ASP A 234 -18.79 -13.47 23.59
C ASP A 234 -19.29 -12.01 23.52
N ASP A 235 -18.55 -11.05 24.10
CA ASP A 235 -18.94 -9.64 24.10
C ASP A 235 -19.05 -9.09 22.67
N LYS A 236 -20.02 -8.17 22.47
CA LYS A 236 -20.23 -7.48 21.20
C LYS A 236 -19.66 -6.06 21.26
N ILE A 237 -18.91 -5.68 20.25
CA ILE A 237 -18.51 -4.28 20.07
C ILE A 237 -19.72 -3.51 19.57
N ASP A 238 -20.34 -2.75 20.44
CA ASP A 238 -21.33 -1.76 20.09
C ASP A 238 -20.69 -0.39 19.79
N LEU A 239 -21.51 0.59 19.41
CA LEU A 239 -21.06 1.93 19.10
C LEU A 239 -20.38 2.61 20.30
N SER A 240 -20.95 2.46 21.51
CA SER A 240 -20.45 3.08 22.73
C SER A 240 -19.06 2.57 23.11
N LEU A 241 -18.87 1.25 23.03
CA LEU A 241 -17.58 0.64 23.29
C LEU A 241 -16.54 1.05 22.22
N ALA A 242 -16.95 1.08 20.94
CA ALA A 242 -16.09 1.52 19.84
C ALA A 242 -15.65 2.98 20.01
N GLN A 243 -16.54 3.88 20.42
CA GLN A 243 -16.21 5.28 20.73
C GLN A 243 -15.17 5.38 21.84
N LYS A 244 -15.33 4.61 22.90
CA LYS A 244 -14.36 4.55 24.03
C LYS A 244 -12.98 4.01 23.58
N ILE A 245 -12.96 2.91 22.81
CA ILE A 245 -11.71 2.29 22.32
C ILE A 245 -10.92 3.26 21.44
N PHE A 246 -11.62 4.03 20.58
CA PHE A 246 -10.97 4.92 19.63
C PHE A 246 -10.78 6.35 20.14
N GLY A 247 -11.32 6.68 21.32
CA GLY A 247 -11.31 8.04 21.86
C GLY A 247 -12.10 9.01 20.96
N TYR A 248 -13.17 8.51 20.32
CA TYR A 248 -13.99 9.30 19.42
C TYR A 248 -15.17 9.92 20.18
N PHE A 249 -15.17 11.25 20.26
CA PHE A 249 -16.27 12.02 20.83
C PHE A 249 -17.20 12.48 19.73
N ASP A 250 -18.52 12.34 19.95
CA ASP A 250 -19.50 12.90 19.03
C ASP A 250 -19.54 14.42 19.14
N LYS A 251 -19.96 15.09 18.05
CA LYS A 251 -20.07 16.56 18.03
C LYS A 251 -20.96 17.11 19.16
N SER A 252 -22.02 16.39 19.52
CA SER A 252 -22.88 16.76 20.66
C SER A 252 -22.09 16.82 21.96
N GLN A 253 -21.29 15.79 22.27
CA GLN A 253 -20.47 15.75 23.48
C GLN A 253 -19.41 16.87 23.51
N LEU A 254 -18.87 17.25 22.34
CA LEU A 254 -17.94 18.36 22.23
C LEU A 254 -18.65 19.71 22.47
N ILE A 255 -19.88 19.88 21.99
CA ILE A 255 -20.69 21.06 22.21
C ILE A 255 -21.06 21.18 23.70
N ASP A 256 -21.53 20.09 24.32
CA ASP A 256 -21.86 20.02 25.74
C ASP A 256 -20.64 20.38 26.61
N LEU A 257 -19.45 19.88 26.25
CA LEU A 257 -18.20 20.23 26.93
C LEU A 257 -17.86 21.72 26.74
N PHE A 258 -18.10 22.26 25.54
CA PHE A 258 -17.82 23.66 25.25
C PHE A 258 -18.77 24.59 26.02
N GLU A 259 -20.04 24.21 26.12
CA GLU A 259 -21.04 24.94 26.95
C GLU A 259 -20.69 24.91 28.44
N LEU A 260 -20.15 23.76 28.93
CA LEU A 260 -19.70 23.64 30.32
C LEU A 260 -18.46 24.51 30.66
N ILE A 261 -17.61 24.77 29.66
CA ILE A 261 -16.41 25.62 29.85
C ILE A 261 -16.75 27.12 29.77
N LEU A 262 -17.82 27.48 29.04
CA LEU A 262 -18.22 28.85 28.83
C LEU A 262 -19.21 29.41 29.93
N ASN A 263 -19.81 28.52 30.73
CA ASN A 263 -20.62 28.82 31.90
C ASN A 263 -19.82 28.69 33.19
#